data_efb20051ad68a84a0cb9b13a58eadd98
#
_entry.id   efb20051ad68a84a0cb9b13a58eadd98
#
_cell.length_a   1.000
_cell.length_b   1.000
_cell.length_c   1.000
_cell.angle_alpha   90.00
_cell.angle_beta   90.00
_cell.angle_gamma   90.00
#
_symmetry.space_group_name_H-M   'P 1'
#
loop_
_entity.id
_entity.type
_entity.pdbx_description
1 polymer ?
#
loop_
_entity_poly.entity_id
_entity_poly.type
_entity_poly.pdbx_seq_one_letter_code
_entity_poly.pdbx_strand_id
1 'polypeptide(L)'
;MKYRGIFLNDEWPCLGNWAGDTFGGFNSKFYETVFELVLRLKGNFMWPAMWNSAFYDDDPMNGPLADEMGIVMGTSHHEPMGQAQKDWKRRGTGEWNYTTNGAVLRDFWQKGMERCKDWEAVITLAMRGDGDEPMSEDANISLLQNIVKDQRKIIEKVTGKKAKETPQVWALYKEVQDYYDKGMRVPDDVTLLLCDDNWGNVRKLPDLKAKPRKGGYGMYYHFDYVGACLLYTSPSPRDSTSS
;
A
#
# COMPACT_ATOMS: atom_id res chain seq x y z
N MET A 1 14.22 -3.17 12.73
CA MET A 1 13.10 -2.82 11.80
C MET A 1 13.67 -2.77 10.40
N LYS A 2 13.14 -3.57 9.46
CA LYS A 2 13.68 -3.67 8.09
C LYS A 2 13.21 -2.50 7.22
N TYR A 3 11.93 -2.17 7.28
CA TYR A 3 11.33 -1.09 6.50
C TYR A 3 10.80 0.01 7.41
N ARG A 4 11.09 1.26 7.06
CA ARG A 4 10.57 2.48 7.70
C ARG A 4 10.26 3.46 6.60
N GLY A 5 9.06 3.99 6.59
CA GLY A 5 8.66 4.87 5.50
C GLY A 5 7.40 5.65 5.80
N ILE A 6 6.95 6.31 4.78
CA ILE A 6 5.74 7.10 4.78
C ILE A 6 4.76 6.57 3.73
N PHE A 7 3.49 6.86 3.94
CA PHE A 7 2.45 6.80 2.94
C PHE A 7 2.14 8.23 2.53
N LEU A 8 2.23 8.51 1.25
CA LEU A 8 2.04 9.83 0.68
C LEU A 8 0.68 9.90 -0.01
N ASN A 9 -0.17 10.82 0.43
CA ASN A 9 -1.44 11.11 -0.24
C ASN A 9 -1.30 12.32 -1.17
N ASP A 10 -1.92 12.25 -2.35
CA ASP A 10 -1.93 13.31 -3.35
C ASP A 10 -3.09 14.29 -3.15
N GLU A 11 -3.37 14.65 -1.92
CA GLU A 11 -4.51 15.50 -1.58
C GLU A 11 -4.37 16.94 -2.05
N TRP A 12 -5.48 17.52 -2.50
CA TRP A 12 -5.63 18.93 -2.81
C TRP A 12 -6.36 19.66 -1.67
N PRO A 13 -6.06 20.97 -1.46
CA PRO A 13 -5.16 21.81 -2.27
C PRO A 13 -3.66 21.70 -1.89
N CYS A 14 -3.31 21.01 -0.82
CA CYS A 14 -1.96 21.06 -0.25
C CYS A 14 -0.89 20.44 -1.16
N LEU A 15 -0.71 19.14 -1.07
CA LEU A 15 0.39 18.45 -1.75
C LEU A 15 0.21 18.48 -3.27
N GLY A 16 -1.02 18.31 -3.75
CA GLY A 16 -1.30 18.30 -5.19
C GLY A 16 -0.96 19.60 -5.88
N ASN A 17 -1.32 20.76 -5.29
CA ASN A 17 -0.95 22.06 -5.85
C ASN A 17 0.56 22.29 -5.79
N TRP A 18 1.19 22.02 -4.65
CA TRP A 18 2.64 22.17 -4.53
C TRP A 18 3.42 21.32 -5.53
N ALA A 19 3.03 20.06 -5.70
CA ALA A 19 3.62 19.17 -6.68
C ALA A 19 3.42 19.68 -8.12
N GLY A 20 2.20 20.14 -8.43
CA GLY A 20 1.84 20.72 -9.72
C GLY A 20 2.63 21.99 -10.04
N ASP A 21 2.65 22.93 -9.10
CA ASP A 21 3.30 24.25 -9.28
C ASP A 21 4.83 24.13 -9.33
N THR A 22 5.40 23.22 -8.55
CA THR A 22 6.86 23.12 -8.41
C THR A 22 7.50 22.17 -9.42
N PHE A 23 6.85 21.02 -9.69
CA PHE A 23 7.44 19.94 -10.48
C PHE A 23 6.62 19.58 -11.73
N GLY A 24 5.45 20.17 -11.89
CA GLY A 24 4.51 19.81 -12.95
C GLY A 24 3.66 18.57 -12.65
N GLY A 25 3.72 18.04 -11.43
CA GLY A 25 2.95 16.88 -10.96
C GLY A 25 3.77 15.88 -10.15
N PHE A 26 3.20 14.69 -9.92
CA PHE A 26 3.83 13.60 -9.17
C PHE A 26 4.76 12.77 -10.08
N ASN A 27 5.79 13.37 -10.59
CA ASN A 27 6.79 12.79 -11.49
C ASN A 27 8.11 12.47 -10.78
N SER A 28 9.11 11.99 -11.51
CA SER A 28 10.42 11.62 -10.96
C SER A 28 11.13 12.77 -10.25
N LYS A 29 11.00 14.01 -10.71
CA LYS A 29 11.59 15.18 -10.04
C LYS A 29 10.95 15.44 -8.67
N PHE A 30 9.65 15.26 -8.56
CA PHE A 30 8.94 15.32 -7.30
C PHE A 30 9.40 14.20 -6.36
N TYR A 31 9.41 12.95 -6.86
CA TYR A 31 9.77 11.80 -6.04
C TYR A 31 11.24 11.80 -5.63
N GLU A 32 12.16 12.32 -6.44
CA GLU A 32 13.56 12.52 -6.05
C GLU A 32 13.68 13.32 -4.75
N THR A 33 12.94 14.44 -4.68
CA THR A 33 12.90 15.28 -3.47
C THR A 33 12.31 14.54 -2.28
N VAL A 34 11.23 13.77 -2.48
CA VAL A 34 10.59 13.01 -1.41
C VAL A 34 11.46 11.84 -0.96
N PHE A 35 12.10 11.13 -1.87
CA PHE A 35 13.01 10.03 -1.55
C PHE A 35 14.22 10.54 -0.74
N GLU A 36 14.80 11.67 -1.13
CA GLU A 36 15.85 12.30 -0.34
C GLU A 36 15.38 12.62 1.08
N LEU A 37 14.18 13.18 1.24
CA LEU A 37 13.60 13.45 2.56
C LEU A 37 13.44 12.16 3.38
N VAL A 38 12.90 11.09 2.80
CA VAL A 38 12.73 9.80 3.46
C VAL A 38 14.07 9.25 3.94
N LEU A 39 15.11 9.30 3.10
CA LEU A 39 16.46 8.85 3.45
C LEU A 39 17.08 9.70 4.57
N ARG A 40 16.92 11.02 4.52
CA ARG A 40 17.40 11.95 5.59
C ARG A 40 16.70 11.65 6.93
N LEU A 41 15.45 11.24 6.89
CA LEU A 41 14.69 10.80 8.07
C LEU A 41 15.00 9.34 8.46
N LYS A 42 16.01 8.70 7.84
CA LYS A 42 16.40 7.30 8.06
C LYS A 42 15.30 6.30 7.69
N GLY A 43 14.44 6.67 6.75
CA GLY A 43 13.50 5.79 6.08
C GLY A 43 14.12 5.09 4.88
N ASN A 44 13.45 4.07 4.38
CA ASN A 44 13.85 3.34 3.17
C ASN A 44 12.65 2.72 2.45
N PHE A 45 11.44 3.15 2.79
CA PHE A 45 10.21 2.56 2.26
C PHE A 45 9.17 3.63 1.98
N MET A 46 8.36 3.43 0.93
CA MET A 46 7.31 4.37 0.60
C MET A 46 6.10 3.70 -0.05
N TRP A 47 4.90 4.17 0.32
CA TRP A 47 3.69 4.08 -0.48
C TRP A 47 3.48 5.42 -1.18
N PRO A 48 3.42 5.45 -2.53
CA PRO A 48 3.33 6.69 -3.29
C PRO A 48 1.91 7.27 -3.27
N ALA A 49 1.79 8.49 -3.79
CA ALA A 49 0.52 9.15 -4.05
C ALA A 49 -0.39 8.28 -4.95
N MET A 50 -1.68 8.20 -4.64
CA MET A 50 -2.53 7.14 -5.16
C MET A 50 -3.91 7.54 -5.72
N TRP A 51 -4.54 8.60 -5.24
CA TRP A 51 -5.93 8.89 -5.60
C TRP A 51 -6.09 9.36 -7.04
N ASN A 52 -5.25 10.33 -7.44
CA ASN A 52 -5.22 10.88 -8.78
C ASN A 52 -3.96 10.52 -9.54
N SER A 53 -3.09 9.72 -8.93
CA SER A 53 -1.76 9.38 -9.42
C SER A 53 -1.58 7.88 -9.56
N ALA A 54 -0.69 7.49 -10.46
CA ALA A 54 -0.28 6.11 -10.67
C ALA A 54 1.24 6.08 -10.81
N PHE A 55 1.95 5.83 -9.72
CA PHE A 55 3.39 5.97 -9.58
C PHE A 55 4.20 5.45 -10.78
N TYR A 56 3.94 4.21 -11.18
CA TYR A 56 4.68 3.58 -12.27
C TYR A 56 4.16 3.96 -13.68
N ASP A 57 2.97 4.54 -13.78
CA ASP A 57 2.33 4.85 -15.06
C ASP A 57 2.49 6.32 -15.44
N ASP A 58 2.49 7.20 -14.44
CA ASP A 58 2.57 8.66 -14.66
C ASP A 58 3.97 9.09 -15.13
N ASP A 59 5.02 8.42 -14.63
CA ASP A 59 6.40 8.66 -15.08
C ASP A 59 7.19 7.34 -15.04
N PRO A 60 7.67 6.83 -16.18
CA PRO A 60 8.44 5.59 -16.25
C PRO A 60 9.77 5.66 -15.51
N MET A 61 10.25 6.86 -15.16
CA MET A 61 11.48 7.04 -14.37
C MET A 61 11.28 6.86 -12.88
N ASN A 62 10.04 6.90 -12.37
CA ASN A 62 9.77 6.77 -10.94
C ASN A 62 10.31 5.46 -10.33
N GLY A 63 10.09 4.34 -11.00
CA GLY A 63 10.57 3.03 -10.54
C GLY A 63 12.10 2.92 -10.52
N PRO A 64 12.80 3.16 -11.66
CA PRO A 64 14.26 3.18 -11.69
C PRO A 64 14.88 4.12 -10.68
N LEU A 65 14.33 5.31 -10.51
CA LEU A 65 14.82 6.31 -9.55
C LEU A 65 14.70 5.80 -8.10
N ALA A 66 13.57 5.18 -7.75
CA ALA A 66 13.39 4.61 -6.41
C ALA A 66 14.45 3.54 -6.11
N ASP A 67 14.70 2.66 -7.07
CA ASP A 67 15.69 1.59 -6.95
C ASP A 67 17.12 2.16 -6.85
N GLU A 68 17.49 3.11 -7.70
CA GLU A 68 18.78 3.81 -7.66
C GLU A 68 19.04 4.49 -6.32
N MET A 69 18.02 5.14 -5.74
CA MET A 69 18.12 5.81 -4.45
C MET A 69 17.99 4.87 -3.25
N GLY A 70 17.72 3.57 -3.46
CA GLY A 70 17.58 2.58 -2.40
C GLY A 70 16.27 2.71 -1.62
N ILE A 71 15.21 3.22 -2.25
CA ILE A 71 13.85 3.27 -1.69
C ILE A 71 13.08 2.04 -2.13
N VAL A 72 12.67 1.22 -1.18
CA VAL A 72 11.80 0.09 -1.41
C VAL A 72 10.37 0.57 -1.60
N MET A 73 9.79 0.30 -2.75
CA MET A 73 8.43 0.74 -3.05
C MET A 73 7.39 -0.31 -2.65
N GLY A 74 6.25 0.16 -2.20
CA GLY A 74 5.03 -0.62 -2.10
C GLY A 74 3.88 0.11 -2.77
N THR A 75 2.71 -0.49 -2.77
CA THR A 75 1.46 0.18 -3.08
C THR A 75 0.54 0.11 -1.87
N SER A 76 -0.43 1.00 -1.77
CA SER A 76 -1.25 1.12 -0.57
C SER A 76 -2.09 -0.14 -0.30
N HIS A 77 -2.75 -0.13 0.83
CA HIS A 77 -3.53 -1.28 1.35
C HIS A 77 -4.67 -1.74 0.43
N HIS A 78 -5.15 -0.91 -0.49
CA HIS A 78 -6.20 -1.26 -1.46
C HIS A 78 -5.71 -1.35 -2.90
N GLU A 79 -4.41 -1.21 -3.13
CA GLU A 79 -3.75 -1.24 -4.43
C GLU A 79 -2.83 -2.46 -4.56
N PRO A 80 -3.38 -3.67 -4.78
CA PRO A 80 -2.58 -4.88 -4.80
C PRO A 80 -1.70 -5.00 -6.03
N MET A 81 -0.61 -5.78 -5.89
CA MET A 81 0.22 -6.27 -6.97
C MET A 81 0.93 -5.18 -7.78
N GLY A 82 1.32 -4.07 -7.11
CA GLY A 82 2.05 -2.98 -7.74
C GLY A 82 1.23 -2.16 -8.75
N GLN A 83 -0.11 -2.21 -8.63
CA GLN A 83 -1.02 -1.46 -9.49
C GLN A 83 -1.79 -0.43 -8.69
N ALA A 84 -1.80 0.82 -9.17
CA ALA A 84 -2.63 1.87 -8.61
C ALA A 84 -4.11 1.69 -9.00
N GLN A 85 -5.03 2.19 -8.18
CA GLN A 85 -6.45 2.23 -8.53
C GLN A 85 -6.68 3.08 -9.81
N LYS A 86 -5.86 4.11 -10.01
CA LYS A 86 -5.84 4.92 -11.23
C LYS A 86 -5.46 4.10 -12.47
N ASP A 87 -4.56 3.14 -12.33
CA ASP A 87 -4.20 2.20 -13.42
C ASP A 87 -5.42 1.39 -13.88
N TRP A 88 -6.25 0.93 -12.94
CA TRP A 88 -7.50 0.25 -13.28
C TRP A 88 -8.47 1.15 -14.03
N LYS A 89 -8.66 2.37 -13.57
CA LYS A 89 -9.52 3.36 -14.24
C LYS A 89 -9.07 3.71 -15.66
N ARG A 90 -7.76 3.63 -15.92
CA ARG A 90 -7.17 3.89 -17.24
C ARG A 90 -7.21 2.68 -18.19
N ARG A 91 -6.96 1.49 -17.66
CA ARG A 91 -6.66 0.29 -18.46
C ARG A 91 -7.47 -0.94 -18.08
N GLY A 92 -8.19 -0.88 -16.97
CA GLY A 92 -9.07 -1.96 -16.54
C GLY A 92 -10.25 -2.14 -17.48
N THR A 93 -10.75 -3.37 -17.54
CA THR A 93 -11.93 -3.70 -18.34
C THR A 93 -12.92 -4.48 -17.48
N GLY A 94 -14.17 -4.05 -17.49
CA GLY A 94 -15.25 -4.63 -16.68
C GLY A 94 -15.19 -4.17 -15.22
N GLU A 95 -15.87 -4.89 -14.35
CA GLU A 95 -16.01 -4.54 -12.94
C GLU A 95 -14.77 -4.89 -12.11
N TRP A 96 -14.50 -4.10 -11.08
CA TRP A 96 -13.55 -4.43 -10.03
C TRP A 96 -14.17 -5.47 -9.07
N ASN A 97 -14.43 -6.65 -9.60
CA ASN A 97 -15.08 -7.74 -8.88
C ASN A 97 -14.42 -9.08 -9.28
N TYR A 98 -13.77 -9.72 -8.32
CA TYR A 98 -13.01 -10.93 -8.58
C TYR A 98 -13.90 -12.13 -8.94
N THR A 99 -15.13 -12.16 -8.47
CA THR A 99 -16.06 -13.26 -8.75
C THR A 99 -16.51 -13.26 -10.22
N THR A 100 -16.80 -12.09 -10.76
CA THR A 100 -17.29 -11.91 -12.14
C THR A 100 -16.19 -11.65 -13.15
N ASN A 101 -15.09 -11.02 -12.72
CA ASN A 101 -14.02 -10.51 -13.60
C ASN A 101 -12.60 -10.99 -13.20
N GLY A 102 -12.50 -12.10 -12.50
CA GLY A 102 -11.23 -12.56 -11.92
C GLY A 102 -10.11 -12.85 -12.96
N ALA A 103 -10.46 -13.23 -14.19
CA ALA A 103 -9.46 -13.46 -15.23
C ALA A 103 -8.76 -12.15 -15.66
N VAL A 104 -9.53 -11.08 -15.86
CA VAL A 104 -9.01 -9.75 -16.23
C VAL A 104 -8.21 -9.15 -15.08
N LEU A 105 -8.68 -9.29 -13.84
CA LEU A 105 -7.95 -8.83 -12.66
C LEU A 105 -6.61 -9.54 -12.50
N ARG A 106 -6.53 -10.85 -12.75
CA ARG A 106 -5.25 -11.57 -12.72
C ARG A 106 -4.28 -11.09 -13.81
N ASP A 107 -4.75 -10.83 -15.03
CA ASP A 107 -3.92 -10.26 -16.09
C ASP A 107 -3.42 -8.85 -15.73
N PHE A 108 -4.31 -8.02 -15.18
CA PHE A 108 -3.98 -6.70 -14.70
C PHE A 108 -2.90 -6.72 -13.61
N TRP A 109 -3.04 -7.59 -12.62
CA TRP A 109 -2.05 -7.78 -11.56
C TRP A 109 -0.73 -8.37 -12.06
N GLN A 110 -0.79 -9.28 -13.03
CA GLN A 110 0.43 -9.82 -13.65
C GLN A 110 1.23 -8.70 -14.33
N LYS A 111 0.58 -7.81 -15.06
CA LYS A 111 1.23 -6.64 -15.69
C LYS A 111 1.87 -5.70 -14.67
N GLY A 112 1.24 -5.51 -13.51
CA GLY A 112 1.84 -4.75 -12.41
C GLY A 112 3.13 -5.40 -11.90
N MET A 113 3.10 -6.69 -11.68
CA MET A 113 4.30 -7.44 -11.26
C MET A 113 5.39 -7.44 -12.32
N GLU A 114 5.05 -7.60 -13.60
CA GLU A 114 6.01 -7.55 -14.71
C GLU A 114 6.73 -6.20 -14.78
N ARG A 115 6.02 -5.12 -14.44
CA ARG A 115 6.55 -3.75 -14.43
C ARG A 115 7.55 -3.52 -13.30
N CYS A 116 7.29 -4.05 -12.11
CA CYS A 116 8.10 -3.77 -10.92
C CYS A 116 9.03 -4.91 -10.48
N LYS A 117 9.11 -6.03 -11.22
CA LYS A 117 9.85 -7.25 -10.83
C LYS A 117 11.35 -7.06 -10.64
N ASP A 118 11.94 -6.10 -11.33
CA ASP A 118 13.39 -5.87 -11.35
C ASP A 118 13.83 -4.84 -10.28
N TRP A 119 12.90 -4.25 -9.53
CA TRP A 119 13.16 -3.28 -8.47
C TRP A 119 12.82 -3.83 -7.09
N GLU A 120 13.43 -3.27 -6.05
CA GLU A 120 13.09 -3.64 -4.68
C GLU A 120 11.67 -3.16 -4.34
N ALA A 121 10.79 -4.11 -4.04
CA ALA A 121 9.40 -3.83 -3.71
C ALA A 121 8.85 -4.75 -2.61
N VAL A 122 7.88 -4.25 -1.87
CA VAL A 122 7.02 -5.04 -0.98
C VAL A 122 5.63 -5.08 -1.60
N ILE A 123 5.20 -6.27 -1.99
CA ILE A 123 3.97 -6.46 -2.75
C ILE A 123 2.76 -6.53 -1.82
N THR A 124 1.83 -5.61 -2.00
CA THR A 124 0.54 -5.63 -1.31
C THR A 124 -0.33 -6.74 -1.86
N LEU A 125 -0.87 -7.55 -0.96
CA LEU A 125 -1.77 -8.66 -1.26
C LEU A 125 -3.21 -8.37 -0.84
N ALA A 126 -4.10 -9.23 -1.31
CA ALA A 126 -5.53 -9.20 -1.14
C ALA A 126 -6.21 -8.16 -2.05
N MET A 127 -7.42 -7.78 -1.72
CA MET A 127 -8.22 -6.88 -2.51
C MET A 127 -9.26 -6.24 -1.60
N ARG A 128 -9.56 -4.98 -1.82
CA ARG A 128 -10.75 -4.29 -1.30
C ARG A 128 -11.70 -3.99 -2.46
N GLY A 129 -12.85 -3.41 -2.18
CA GLY A 129 -13.76 -2.90 -3.21
C GLY A 129 -13.16 -1.73 -4.01
N ASP A 130 -13.86 -1.31 -5.05
CA ASP A 130 -13.44 -0.18 -5.86
C ASP A 130 -13.40 1.11 -5.01
N GLY A 131 -12.37 1.92 -5.18
CA GLY A 131 -12.26 3.21 -4.49
C GLY A 131 -12.04 3.11 -2.97
N ASP A 132 -11.35 2.09 -2.48
CA ASP A 132 -11.08 1.86 -1.04
C ASP A 132 -12.34 1.50 -0.21
N GLU A 133 -13.36 0.97 -0.86
CA GLU A 133 -14.58 0.50 -0.20
C GLU A 133 -14.48 -0.98 0.23
N PRO A 134 -15.33 -1.46 1.14
CA PRO A 134 -15.45 -2.90 1.42
C PRO A 134 -15.86 -3.69 0.17
N MET A 135 -15.32 -4.89 0.00
CA MET A 135 -15.68 -5.77 -1.14
C MET A 135 -17.14 -6.25 -1.11
N SER A 136 -17.69 -6.44 0.07
CA SER A 136 -19.05 -6.89 0.32
C SER A 136 -19.44 -6.60 1.77
N GLU A 137 -20.75 -6.57 2.07
CA GLU A 137 -21.24 -6.42 3.43
C GLU A 137 -20.87 -7.63 4.31
N ASP A 138 -20.79 -8.82 3.71
CA ASP A 138 -20.37 -10.04 4.38
C ASP A 138 -18.90 -10.38 4.14
N ALA A 139 -18.25 -10.89 5.19
CA ALA A 139 -16.85 -11.32 5.11
C ALA A 139 -16.71 -12.56 4.22
N ASN A 140 -16.34 -12.38 2.98
CA ASN A 140 -16.07 -13.49 2.06
C ASN A 140 -14.62 -13.99 2.21
N ILE A 141 -14.36 -14.67 3.33
CA ILE A 141 -13.02 -15.15 3.70
C ILE A 141 -12.45 -16.10 2.64
N SER A 142 -13.26 -17.02 2.13
CA SER A 142 -12.81 -17.99 1.13
C SER A 142 -12.42 -17.32 -0.19
N LEU A 143 -13.17 -16.30 -0.62
CA LEU A 143 -12.83 -15.51 -1.81
C LEU A 143 -11.51 -14.79 -1.63
N LEU A 144 -11.30 -14.10 -0.51
CA LEU A 144 -10.05 -13.39 -0.23
C LEU A 144 -8.86 -14.33 -0.13
N GLN A 145 -9.01 -15.51 0.47
CA GLN A 145 -7.96 -16.53 0.49
C GLN A 145 -7.61 -17.03 -0.91
N ASN A 146 -8.60 -17.20 -1.78
CA ASN A 146 -8.36 -17.56 -3.18
C ASN A 146 -7.66 -16.46 -3.95
N ILE A 147 -8.04 -15.20 -3.74
CA ILE A 147 -7.37 -14.02 -4.32
C ILE A 147 -5.89 -14.03 -3.94
N VAL A 148 -5.57 -14.13 -2.65
CA VAL A 148 -4.18 -14.19 -2.16
C VAL A 148 -3.41 -15.35 -2.79
N LYS A 149 -4.03 -16.53 -2.89
CA LYS A 149 -3.42 -17.70 -3.53
C LYS A 149 -3.08 -17.44 -5.00
N ASP A 150 -3.98 -16.81 -5.75
CA ASP A 150 -3.77 -16.53 -7.16
C ASP A 150 -2.74 -15.40 -7.37
N GLN A 151 -2.76 -14.37 -6.52
CA GLN A 151 -1.72 -13.32 -6.51
C GLN A 151 -0.33 -13.91 -6.27
N ARG A 152 -0.19 -14.84 -5.33
CA ARG A 152 1.08 -15.51 -5.06
C ARG A 152 1.57 -16.37 -6.23
N LYS A 153 0.66 -17.04 -6.97
CA LYS A 153 1.03 -17.72 -8.22
C LYS A 153 1.53 -16.74 -9.29
N ILE A 154 0.93 -15.56 -9.36
CA ILE A 154 1.40 -14.51 -10.28
C ILE A 154 2.81 -14.07 -9.91
N ILE A 155 3.08 -13.85 -8.62
CA ILE A 155 4.44 -13.52 -8.13
C ILE A 155 5.43 -14.60 -8.57
N GLU A 156 5.13 -15.88 -8.33
CA GLU A 156 6.00 -16.98 -8.73
C GLU A 156 6.22 -17.05 -10.24
N LYS A 157 5.14 -16.87 -11.02
CA LYS A 157 5.21 -16.87 -12.48
C LYS A 157 6.10 -15.77 -13.03
N VAL A 158 5.95 -14.55 -12.50
CA VAL A 158 6.65 -13.36 -13.02
C VAL A 158 8.10 -13.30 -12.55
N THR A 159 8.36 -13.64 -11.28
CA THR A 159 9.70 -13.55 -10.70
C THR A 159 10.55 -14.79 -10.96
N GLY A 160 9.94 -15.92 -11.30
CA GLY A 160 10.63 -17.22 -11.38
C GLY A 160 11.10 -17.78 -10.03
N LYS A 161 10.71 -17.13 -8.92
CA LYS A 161 11.09 -17.50 -7.54
C LYS A 161 9.86 -17.98 -6.79
N LYS A 162 10.06 -18.69 -5.68
CA LYS A 162 8.95 -19.04 -4.78
C LYS A 162 8.38 -17.76 -4.17
N ALA A 163 7.06 -17.65 -4.02
CA ALA A 163 6.40 -16.46 -3.52
C ALA A 163 6.99 -15.97 -2.18
N LYS A 164 7.40 -16.89 -1.29
CA LYS A 164 8.04 -16.56 0.00
C LYS A 164 9.37 -15.80 -0.10
N GLU A 165 10.00 -15.77 -1.28
CA GLU A 165 11.26 -15.07 -1.52
C GLU A 165 11.04 -13.61 -1.95
N THR A 166 9.81 -13.26 -2.31
CA THR A 166 9.40 -11.89 -2.60
C THR A 166 8.72 -11.29 -1.36
N PRO A 167 9.15 -10.13 -0.86
CA PRO A 167 8.50 -9.47 0.26
C PRO A 167 7.04 -9.15 -0.04
N GLN A 168 6.14 -9.50 0.86
CA GLN A 168 4.71 -9.33 0.72
C GLN A 168 4.11 -8.76 1.99
N VAL A 169 3.05 -7.97 1.86
CA VAL A 169 2.33 -7.37 2.97
C VAL A 169 0.82 -7.52 2.81
N TRP A 170 0.13 -7.74 3.90
CA TRP A 170 -1.32 -7.65 4.00
C TRP A 170 -1.70 -6.70 5.12
N ALA A 171 -2.41 -5.62 4.78
CA ALA A 171 -2.82 -4.59 5.73
C ALA A 171 -4.17 -4.94 6.35
N LEU A 172 -4.22 -4.93 7.69
CA LEU A 172 -5.45 -5.13 8.47
C LEU A 172 -6.16 -3.79 8.69
N TYR A 173 -6.46 -3.10 7.60
CA TYR A 173 -7.09 -1.78 7.61
C TYR A 173 -8.61 -1.88 7.54
N LYS A 174 -9.31 -1.11 8.36
CA LYS A 174 -10.78 -1.07 8.45
C LYS A 174 -11.40 -2.49 8.59
N GLU A 175 -12.32 -2.86 7.70
CA GLU A 175 -13.03 -4.14 7.69
C GLU A 175 -12.10 -5.35 7.51
N VAL A 176 -10.90 -5.16 6.97
CA VAL A 176 -9.94 -6.26 6.79
C VAL A 176 -9.50 -6.83 8.14
N GLN A 177 -9.45 -5.99 9.19
CA GLN A 177 -9.22 -6.49 10.54
C GLN A 177 -10.34 -7.41 11.01
N ASP A 178 -11.59 -7.09 10.69
CA ASP A 178 -12.74 -7.93 11.03
C ASP A 178 -12.68 -9.28 10.31
N TYR A 179 -12.21 -9.30 9.06
CA TYR A 179 -11.97 -10.56 8.34
C TYR A 179 -10.90 -11.41 9.03
N TYR A 180 -9.83 -10.77 9.50
CA TYR A 180 -8.81 -11.45 10.28
C TYR A 180 -9.37 -12.00 11.60
N ASP A 181 -10.19 -11.25 12.32
CA ASP A 181 -10.83 -11.65 13.57
C ASP A 181 -11.82 -12.79 13.35
N LYS A 182 -12.51 -12.82 12.22
CA LYS A 182 -13.39 -13.91 11.79
C LYS A 182 -12.66 -15.14 11.25
N GLY A 183 -11.33 -15.16 11.28
CA GLY A 183 -10.51 -16.33 10.95
C GLY A 183 -9.82 -16.31 9.58
N MET A 184 -9.89 -15.23 8.80
CA MET A 184 -9.06 -15.11 7.59
C MET A 184 -7.59 -15.14 7.95
N ARG A 185 -6.81 -15.92 7.20
CA ARG A 185 -5.36 -16.00 7.37
C ARG A 185 -4.66 -15.95 6.02
N VAL A 186 -3.49 -15.32 6.03
CA VAL A 186 -2.53 -15.37 4.92
C VAL A 186 -1.32 -16.23 5.31
N PRO A 187 -0.54 -16.75 4.36
CA PRO A 187 0.66 -17.53 4.65
C PRO A 187 1.60 -16.83 5.63
N ASP A 188 2.32 -17.64 6.42
CA ASP A 188 3.18 -17.20 7.52
C ASP A 188 4.35 -16.30 7.08
N ASP A 189 4.75 -16.38 5.83
CA ASP A 189 5.79 -15.56 5.21
C ASP A 189 5.34 -14.16 4.78
N VAL A 190 4.02 -13.89 4.77
CA VAL A 190 3.47 -12.56 4.49
C VAL A 190 3.54 -11.69 5.74
N THR A 191 4.05 -10.47 5.63
CA THR A 191 4.02 -9.49 6.73
C THR A 191 2.58 -9.07 7.02
N LEU A 192 2.16 -9.16 8.28
CA LEU A 192 0.91 -8.54 8.72
C LEU A 192 1.15 -7.09 9.09
N LEU A 193 0.50 -6.18 8.39
CA LEU A 193 0.54 -4.77 8.67
C LEU A 193 -0.66 -4.40 9.54
N LEU A 194 -0.42 -4.19 10.82
CA LEU A 194 -1.42 -3.76 11.78
C LEU A 194 -1.71 -2.28 11.56
N CYS A 195 -2.95 -1.87 11.77
CA CYS A 195 -3.38 -0.50 11.53
C CYS A 195 -4.04 0.10 12.77
N ASP A 196 -3.97 1.42 12.90
CA ASP A 196 -4.84 2.13 13.82
C ASP A 196 -6.25 2.26 13.24
N ASP A 197 -7.17 2.82 14.03
CA ASP A 197 -8.57 3.00 13.65
C ASP A 197 -8.87 4.38 13.03
N ASN A 198 -7.88 5.07 12.48
CA ASN A 198 -7.94 6.44 11.97
C ASN A 198 -8.14 7.52 13.06
N TRP A 199 -8.12 7.12 14.34
CA TRP A 199 -8.16 8.01 15.51
C TRP A 199 -6.95 7.84 16.39
N GLY A 200 -5.94 7.09 15.90
CA GLY A 200 -4.71 6.82 16.63
C GLY A 200 -4.80 5.63 17.60
N ASN A 201 -5.92 4.91 17.68
CA ASN A 201 -6.04 3.75 18.56
C ASN A 201 -5.58 2.48 17.87
N VAL A 202 -4.58 1.84 18.40
CA VAL A 202 -4.09 0.53 17.92
C VAL A 202 -4.93 -0.57 18.57
N ARG A 203 -5.91 -1.08 17.82
CA ARG A 203 -6.86 -2.08 18.33
C ARG A 203 -6.35 -3.51 18.33
N LYS A 204 -5.31 -3.80 17.55
CA LYS A 204 -4.73 -5.14 17.43
C LYS A 204 -3.21 -5.08 17.58
N LEU A 205 -2.69 -5.97 18.41
CA LEU A 205 -1.27 -6.18 18.60
C LEU A 205 -0.91 -7.64 18.27
N PRO A 206 0.37 -7.94 17.97
CA PRO A 206 0.81 -9.31 17.81
C PRO A 206 0.54 -10.12 19.07
N ASP A 207 0.07 -11.36 18.89
CA ASP A 207 0.01 -12.31 20.01
C ASP A 207 1.43 -12.79 20.35
N LEU A 208 1.96 -12.28 21.46
CA LEU A 208 3.31 -12.61 21.93
C LEU A 208 3.45 -14.06 22.40
N LYS A 209 2.34 -14.77 22.62
CA LYS A 209 2.32 -16.20 22.99
C LYS A 209 2.28 -17.12 21.76
N ALA A 210 1.88 -16.58 20.62
CA ALA A 210 1.85 -17.34 19.38
C ALA A 210 3.27 -17.53 18.81
N LYS A 211 3.43 -18.55 17.96
CA LYS A 211 4.67 -18.73 17.21
C LYS A 211 4.95 -17.48 16.35
N PRO A 212 6.17 -16.93 16.41
CA PRO A 212 6.53 -15.78 15.59
C PRO A 212 6.32 -16.05 14.10
N ARG A 213 5.68 -15.11 13.39
CA ARG A 213 5.51 -15.18 11.94
C ARG A 213 6.84 -14.97 11.23
N LYS A 214 7.10 -15.72 10.17
CA LYS A 214 8.30 -15.54 9.33
C LYS A 214 8.31 -14.19 8.62
N GLY A 215 7.15 -13.75 8.11
CA GLY A 215 6.96 -12.44 7.49
C GLY A 215 6.96 -11.29 8.50
N GLY A 216 6.84 -11.58 9.79
CA GLY A 216 6.81 -10.59 10.85
C GLY A 216 5.55 -9.72 10.83
N TYR A 217 5.66 -8.60 11.53
CA TYR A 217 4.60 -7.60 11.68
C TYR A 217 5.12 -6.23 11.31
N GLY A 218 4.25 -5.39 10.77
CA GLY A 218 4.46 -3.97 10.57
C GLY A 218 3.34 -3.16 11.22
N MET A 219 3.49 -1.84 11.19
CA MET A 219 2.48 -0.91 11.68
C MET A 219 2.25 0.15 10.63
N TYR A 220 0.99 0.39 10.29
CA TYR A 220 0.49 1.51 9.52
C TYR A 220 -0.28 2.42 10.47
N TYR A 221 0.25 3.63 10.71
CA TYR A 221 -0.26 4.56 11.70
C TYR A 221 -0.54 5.93 11.06
N HIS A 222 -1.72 6.48 11.31
CA HIS A 222 -2.12 7.80 10.83
C HIS A 222 -1.72 8.87 11.85
N PHE A 223 -0.74 9.70 11.50
CA PHE A 223 -0.29 10.78 12.38
C PHE A 223 -1.19 12.02 12.28
N ASP A 224 -1.86 12.20 11.17
CA ASP A 224 -2.60 13.41 10.82
C ASP A 224 -4.05 13.14 10.40
N TYR A 225 -4.52 11.90 10.48
CA TYR A 225 -5.87 11.52 10.09
C TYR A 225 -6.78 11.39 11.30
N VAL A 226 -7.33 12.48 11.76
CA VAL A 226 -8.33 12.47 12.84
C VAL A 226 -9.66 12.95 12.26
N GLY A 227 -10.46 12.02 11.72
CA GLY A 227 -11.79 12.33 11.20
C GLY A 227 -11.84 13.42 10.13
N ALA A 228 -10.84 13.47 9.23
CA ALA A 228 -10.68 14.50 8.20
C ALA A 228 -10.30 15.91 8.71
N CYS A 229 -9.82 16.04 9.92
CA CYS A 229 -9.33 17.31 10.45
C CYS A 229 -7.81 17.41 10.41
N LEU A 230 -7.26 17.90 9.32
CA LEU A 230 -5.81 18.03 9.11
C LEU A 230 -5.13 19.06 10.03
N LEU A 231 -5.90 20.00 10.58
CA LEU A 231 -5.33 21.14 11.31
C LEU A 231 -5.06 20.87 12.79
N TYR A 232 -5.68 19.84 13.39
CA TYR A 232 -5.64 19.64 14.85
C TYR A 232 -5.08 18.28 15.29
N THR A 233 -4.56 17.49 14.37
CA THR A 233 -4.16 16.11 14.64
C THR A 233 -2.77 15.97 15.23
N SER A 234 -1.91 16.94 14.99
CA SER A 234 -0.56 17.00 15.54
C SER A 234 -0.26 18.44 15.97
N PRO A 235 -0.66 18.85 17.17
CA PRO A 235 -0.38 20.20 17.63
C PRO A 235 1.13 20.45 17.62
N SER A 236 1.55 21.49 16.94
CA SER A 236 2.91 21.95 16.96
C SER A 236 3.29 22.43 18.37
N PRO A 237 4.51 22.24 18.84
CA PRO A 237 4.99 22.89 20.08
C PRO A 237 4.80 24.40 20.12
N ARG A 238 4.59 25.05 18.96
CA ARG A 238 4.27 26.47 18.84
C ARG A 238 2.82 26.79 19.18
N ASP A 239 1.91 25.82 19.02
CA ASP A 239 0.48 26.02 19.29
C ASP A 239 0.17 26.03 20.79
N SER A 240 1.07 25.51 21.62
CA SER A 240 0.92 25.51 23.08
C SER A 240 1.31 26.82 23.78
N THR A 241 1.76 27.83 23.05
CA THR A 241 2.22 29.11 23.59
C THR A 241 1.27 30.28 23.31
N SER A 242 0.11 30.04 22.73
CA SER A 242 -0.92 31.03 22.44
C SER A 242 -2.09 30.99 23.43
N SER A 243 -1.80 30.95 24.72
CA SER A 243 -2.78 31.21 25.78
C SER A 243 -2.38 32.41 26.61
#